data_1245514466b3edd759977692a43db380
#
_entry.id   1245514466b3edd759977692a43db380
#
_cell.length_a   1.000
_cell.length_b   1.000
_cell.length_c   1.000
_cell.angle_alpha   90.00
_cell.angle_beta   90.00
_cell.angle_gamma   90.00
#
_symmetry.space_group_name_H-M   'P 1'
#
loop_
_entity.id
_entity.type
_entity.pdbx_description
1 polymer ?
#
loop_
_entity_poly.entity_id
_entity_poly.type
_entity_poly.pdbx_seq_one_letter_code
_entity_poly.pdbx_strand_id
1 'polypeptide(L)'
;RGASVYEGWNLALHVGDDPQRVHGHRRRLEDLLGLDRDQHLAWMNQVHSSVVAAARAERVPTADALVLDSRVAGAPAGCCVLVADCVPLLLSSRDGSLVAAVHAGRRGMLDGIVPATINVLQGAGVDPADLWAAVGPSICGSCYEVPEEMLALSAQREPACASRTSWGTPGLDV
;
A
#
# COMPACT_ATOMS: atom_id res chain seq x y z
N ARG A 1 -28.50 -15.30 12.61
CA ARG A 1 -27.48 -14.25 12.75
C ARG A 1 -27.09 -13.87 11.34
N GLY A 2 -27.27 -12.61 10.94
CA GLY A 2 -26.87 -12.13 9.62
C GLY A 2 -25.37 -12.32 9.40
N ALA A 3 -24.98 -12.54 8.14
CA ALA A 3 -23.60 -12.60 7.73
C ALA A 3 -22.85 -11.34 8.20
N SER A 4 -21.64 -11.49 8.74
CA SER A 4 -20.81 -10.35 9.10
C SER A 4 -20.43 -9.60 7.83
N VAL A 5 -20.42 -8.27 7.84
CA VAL A 5 -19.91 -7.44 6.72
C VAL A 5 -18.43 -7.72 6.41
N TYR A 6 -17.75 -8.43 7.32
CA TYR A 6 -16.35 -8.86 7.19
C TYR A 6 -16.22 -10.35 6.85
N GLU A 7 -17.28 -10.98 6.30
CA GLU A 7 -17.17 -12.35 5.79
C GLU A 7 -16.20 -12.37 4.60
N GLY A 8 -15.19 -13.21 4.71
CA GLY A 8 -14.09 -13.30 3.75
C GLY A 8 -12.73 -13.10 4.40
N TRP A 9 -11.80 -12.54 3.65
CA TRP A 9 -10.40 -12.38 4.04
C TRP A 9 -10.06 -10.96 4.48
N ASN A 10 -10.74 -10.44 5.50
CA ASN A 10 -10.35 -9.16 6.07
C ASN A 10 -8.99 -9.28 6.78
N LEU A 11 -8.02 -8.47 6.35
CA LEU A 11 -6.66 -8.37 6.92
C LEU A 11 -6.45 -7.06 7.69
N ALA A 12 -7.46 -6.17 7.71
CA ALA A 12 -7.39 -4.84 8.30
C ALA A 12 -7.91 -4.83 9.76
N LEU A 13 -7.09 -4.37 10.69
CA LEU A 13 -7.45 -4.26 12.11
C LEU A 13 -8.26 -3.00 12.44
N HIS A 14 -8.27 -1.99 11.56
CA HIS A 14 -8.85 -0.67 11.82
C HIS A 14 -10.28 -0.49 11.31
N VAL A 15 -10.90 -1.54 10.75
CA VAL A 15 -12.23 -1.46 10.15
C VAL A 15 -13.34 -1.93 11.07
N GLY A 16 -13.05 -2.35 12.30
CA GLY A 16 -14.03 -2.76 13.31
C GLY A 16 -14.39 -4.25 13.28
N ASP A 17 -13.61 -5.09 12.61
CA ASP A 17 -13.72 -6.55 12.70
C ASP A 17 -13.11 -7.08 14.01
N ASP A 18 -13.40 -8.34 14.34
CA ASP A 18 -12.79 -9.04 15.47
C ASP A 18 -11.25 -9.18 15.24
N PRO A 19 -10.43 -8.59 16.12
CA PRO A 19 -8.97 -8.65 15.96
C PRO A 19 -8.42 -10.08 15.91
N GLN A 20 -9.02 -11.03 16.64
CA GLN A 20 -8.58 -12.43 16.64
C GLN A 20 -8.80 -13.08 15.28
N ARG A 21 -9.94 -12.77 14.65
CA ARG A 21 -10.23 -13.22 13.28
C ARG A 21 -9.23 -12.65 12.28
N VAL A 22 -8.96 -11.35 12.35
CA VAL A 22 -8.00 -10.69 11.47
C VAL A 22 -6.60 -11.29 11.63
N HIS A 23 -6.13 -11.51 12.86
CA HIS A 23 -4.85 -12.17 13.10
C HIS A 23 -4.85 -13.62 12.58
N GLY A 24 -5.97 -14.32 12.66
CA GLY A 24 -6.14 -15.65 12.05
C GLY A 24 -5.98 -15.61 10.52
N HIS A 25 -6.58 -14.61 9.86
CA HIS A 25 -6.46 -14.42 8.42
C HIS A 25 -5.03 -14.04 8.00
N ARG A 26 -4.33 -13.20 8.76
CA ARG A 26 -2.93 -12.85 8.51
C ARG A 26 -2.02 -14.07 8.61
N ARG A 27 -2.18 -14.90 9.63
CA ARG A 27 -1.44 -16.18 9.74
C ARG A 27 -1.72 -17.10 8.57
N ARG A 28 -3.00 -17.23 8.17
CA ARG A 28 -3.34 -18.04 7.00
C ARG A 28 -2.71 -17.52 5.71
N LEU A 29 -2.55 -16.19 5.57
CA LEU A 29 -1.81 -15.60 4.45
C LEU A 29 -0.33 -16.00 4.51
N GLU A 30 0.29 -15.94 5.69
CA GLU A 30 1.67 -16.40 5.91
C GLU A 30 1.83 -17.88 5.55
N ASP A 31 0.92 -18.75 5.99
CA ASP A 31 0.90 -20.19 5.66
C ASP A 31 0.79 -20.42 4.13
N LEU A 32 -0.06 -19.64 3.45
CA LEU A 32 -0.24 -19.74 1.99
C LEU A 32 0.99 -19.28 1.21
N LEU A 33 1.76 -18.36 1.77
CA LEU A 33 3.04 -17.92 1.21
C LEU A 33 4.19 -18.88 1.54
N GLY A 34 3.91 -19.96 2.30
CA GLY A 34 4.92 -20.94 2.69
C GLY A 34 5.90 -20.45 3.74
N LEU A 35 5.50 -19.43 4.54
CA LEU A 35 6.35 -18.92 5.60
C LEU A 35 6.36 -19.85 6.81
N ASP A 36 7.52 -20.00 7.43
CA ASP A 36 7.67 -20.73 8.69
C ASP A 36 7.03 -19.96 9.86
N ARG A 37 6.79 -20.62 10.98
CA ARG A 37 6.09 -20.05 12.14
C ARG A 37 6.79 -18.87 12.80
N ASP A 38 8.08 -18.75 12.63
CA ASP A 38 8.94 -17.66 13.12
C ASP A 38 9.15 -16.55 12.09
N GLN A 39 8.64 -16.75 10.88
CA GLN A 39 8.66 -15.76 9.80
C GLN A 39 7.35 -14.98 9.76
N HIS A 40 7.43 -13.67 9.76
CA HIS A 40 6.27 -12.79 9.78
C HIS A 40 6.33 -11.72 8.70
N LEU A 41 5.14 -11.30 8.27
CA LEU A 41 4.96 -10.16 7.39
C LEU A 41 4.93 -8.86 8.20
N ALA A 42 5.59 -7.83 7.69
CA ALA A 42 5.50 -6.49 8.27
C ALA A 42 4.26 -5.75 7.76
N TRP A 43 3.62 -5.03 8.67
CA TRP A 43 2.42 -4.24 8.44
C TRP A 43 2.66 -2.79 8.85
N MET A 44 1.84 -1.87 8.34
CA MET A 44 1.86 -0.45 8.72
C MET A 44 0.46 0.05 9.04
N ASN A 45 0.39 1.12 9.84
CA ASN A 45 -0.82 1.89 10.05
C ASN A 45 -0.87 2.98 8.98
N GLN A 46 -1.71 2.79 7.95
CA GLN A 46 -1.83 3.66 6.79
C GLN A 46 -2.73 4.86 7.10
N VAL A 47 -2.27 6.06 6.76
CA VAL A 47 -2.95 7.33 7.07
C VAL A 47 -3.04 8.27 5.86
N HIS A 48 -2.78 7.75 4.66
CA HIS A 48 -2.76 8.50 3.40
C HIS A 48 -1.72 9.62 3.39
N SER A 49 -0.54 9.36 3.96
CA SER A 49 0.61 10.27 4.01
C SER A 49 1.64 9.97 2.91
N SER A 50 2.73 10.72 2.91
CA SER A 50 3.94 10.42 2.13
C SER A 50 5.09 9.88 3.00
N VAL A 51 4.77 9.34 4.17
CA VAL A 51 5.77 8.79 5.11
C VAL A 51 6.18 7.39 4.67
N VAL A 52 7.50 7.18 4.56
CA VAL A 52 8.14 5.90 4.28
C VAL A 52 8.84 5.41 5.56
N ALA A 53 8.65 4.16 5.91
CA ALA A 53 9.28 3.55 7.09
C ALA A 53 10.02 2.25 6.73
N ALA A 54 11.03 1.91 7.52
CA ALA A 54 11.67 0.60 7.42
C ALA A 54 10.73 -0.48 7.96
N ALA A 55 10.59 -1.57 7.22
CA ALA A 55 9.85 -2.75 7.66
C ALA A 55 10.57 -3.42 8.84
N ARG A 56 9.82 -3.73 9.91
CA ARG A 56 10.30 -4.40 11.11
C ARG A 56 9.27 -5.42 11.57
N ALA A 57 9.72 -6.59 12.01
CA ALA A 57 8.82 -7.67 12.44
C ALA A 57 8.00 -7.28 13.69
N GLU A 58 8.59 -6.55 14.62
CA GLU A 58 8.00 -6.25 15.93
C GLU A 58 7.33 -4.87 16.00
N ARG A 59 7.30 -4.11 14.91
CA ARG A 59 6.79 -2.73 14.91
C ARG A 59 5.86 -2.47 13.75
N VAL A 60 4.70 -1.92 14.06
CA VAL A 60 3.74 -1.38 13.09
C VAL A 60 3.89 0.15 13.05
N PRO A 61 4.68 0.72 12.11
CA PRO A 61 4.85 2.17 12.01
C PRO A 61 3.59 2.81 11.43
N THR A 62 3.37 4.10 11.75
CA THR A 62 2.43 4.95 11.02
C THR A 62 3.13 5.48 9.79
N ALA A 63 2.77 4.94 8.62
CA ALA A 63 3.39 5.21 7.33
C ALA A 63 2.48 4.74 6.21
N ASP A 64 2.77 5.13 4.99
CA ASP A 64 2.07 4.68 3.78
C ASP A 64 3.01 3.97 2.78
N ALA A 65 4.27 3.79 3.16
CA ALA A 65 5.17 2.84 2.50
C ALA A 65 6.07 2.14 3.53
N LEU A 66 6.32 0.86 3.30
CA LEU A 66 7.33 0.07 3.99
C LEU A 66 8.44 -0.28 3.01
N VAL A 67 9.69 -0.06 3.41
CA VAL A 67 10.87 -0.56 2.71
C VAL A 67 11.51 -1.65 3.56
N LEU A 68 11.72 -2.80 2.96
CA LEU A 68 12.36 -3.96 3.56
C LEU A 68 13.72 -4.19 2.91
N ASP A 69 14.74 -4.29 3.74
CA ASP A 69 16.08 -4.75 3.35
C ASP A 69 16.30 -6.14 3.94
N SER A 70 16.29 -7.17 3.09
CA SER A 70 16.44 -8.56 3.49
C SER A 70 17.84 -8.91 4.00
N ARG A 71 18.82 -8.04 3.77
CA ARG A 71 20.22 -8.20 4.24
C ARG A 71 20.36 -7.85 5.73
N VAL A 72 19.37 -7.15 6.31
CA VAL A 72 19.37 -6.78 7.73
C VAL A 72 18.98 -7.99 8.56
N ALA A 73 19.79 -8.31 9.57
CA ALA A 73 19.49 -9.40 10.50
C ALA A 73 18.14 -9.17 11.20
N GLY A 74 17.29 -10.19 11.24
CA GLY A 74 15.94 -10.12 11.81
C GLY A 74 14.95 -9.34 10.95
N ALA A 75 15.25 -9.16 9.67
CA ALA A 75 14.27 -8.59 8.72
C ALA A 75 13.02 -9.48 8.65
N PRO A 76 11.81 -8.90 8.50
CA PRO A 76 10.61 -9.68 8.24
C PRO A 76 10.69 -10.41 6.89
N ALA A 77 9.86 -11.44 6.71
CA ALA A 77 9.82 -12.23 5.47
C ALA A 77 9.27 -11.44 4.26
N GLY A 78 8.51 -10.39 4.53
CA GLY A 78 7.94 -9.51 3.53
C GLY A 78 7.28 -8.29 4.15
N CYS A 79 6.80 -7.37 3.34
CA CYS A 79 6.00 -6.22 3.78
C CYS A 79 4.68 -6.14 3.02
N CYS A 80 3.65 -5.68 3.71
CA CYS A 80 2.28 -5.66 3.22
C CYS A 80 1.72 -4.24 3.12
N VAL A 81 0.88 -4.04 2.11
CA VAL A 81 0.00 -2.90 1.96
C VAL A 81 -1.45 -3.38 1.91
N LEU A 82 -2.34 -2.67 2.57
CA LEU A 82 -3.79 -2.91 2.56
C LEU A 82 -4.46 -1.85 1.70
N VAL A 83 -5.29 -2.28 0.77
CA VAL A 83 -6.07 -1.37 -0.08
C VAL A 83 -7.50 -1.88 -0.23
N ALA A 84 -8.43 -0.97 -0.46
CA ALA A 84 -9.77 -1.25 -0.96
C ALA A 84 -9.91 -0.63 -2.37
N ASP A 85 -9.66 0.68 -2.48
CA ASP A 85 -9.78 1.43 -3.74
C ASP A 85 -8.46 2.11 -4.14
N CYS A 86 -7.59 2.41 -3.16
CA CYS A 86 -6.30 3.05 -3.39
C CYS A 86 -5.35 2.13 -4.19
N VAL A 87 -4.36 2.73 -4.84
CA VAL A 87 -3.38 1.99 -5.66
C VAL A 87 -2.35 1.29 -4.76
N PRO A 88 -2.24 -0.06 -4.80
CA PRO A 88 -1.12 -0.76 -4.21
C PRO A 88 0.03 -0.81 -5.21
N LEU A 89 1.20 -0.32 -4.80
CA LEU A 89 2.42 -0.40 -5.59
C LEU A 89 3.45 -1.25 -4.85
N LEU A 90 3.98 -2.27 -5.51
CA LEU A 90 5.09 -3.08 -5.03
C LEU A 90 6.33 -2.77 -5.85
N LEU A 91 7.45 -2.56 -5.17
CA LEU A 91 8.75 -2.32 -5.79
C LEU A 91 9.76 -3.37 -5.32
N SER A 92 10.68 -3.75 -6.21
CA SER A 92 11.76 -4.68 -5.89
C SER A 92 13.03 -4.29 -6.65
N SER A 93 14.19 -4.34 -5.97
CA SER A 93 15.47 -4.37 -6.66
C SER A 93 15.60 -5.66 -7.48
N ARG A 94 16.48 -5.66 -8.50
CA ARG A 94 16.68 -6.83 -9.38
C ARG A 94 17.08 -8.09 -8.63
N ASP A 95 17.87 -7.95 -7.59
CA ASP A 95 18.35 -9.07 -6.76
C ASP A 95 17.37 -9.47 -5.65
N GLY A 96 16.25 -8.73 -5.50
CA GLY A 96 15.25 -8.97 -4.48
C GLY A 96 15.69 -8.60 -3.06
N SER A 97 16.87 -8.02 -2.87
CA SER A 97 17.38 -7.68 -1.54
C SER A 97 16.67 -6.50 -0.89
N LEU A 98 16.13 -5.59 -1.71
CA LEU A 98 15.34 -4.44 -1.29
C LEU A 98 13.97 -4.49 -1.95
N VAL A 99 12.93 -4.49 -1.14
CA VAL A 99 11.53 -4.45 -1.62
C VAL A 99 10.74 -3.38 -0.87
N ALA A 100 9.68 -2.89 -1.51
CA ALA A 100 8.76 -1.95 -0.87
C ALA A 100 7.31 -2.29 -1.17
N ALA A 101 6.43 -2.02 -0.19
CA ALA A 101 4.98 -2.04 -0.34
C ALA A 101 4.45 -0.63 -0.06
N VAL A 102 3.76 -0.04 -1.03
CA VAL A 102 3.35 1.38 -1.03
C VAL A 102 1.83 1.48 -1.13
N HIS A 103 1.23 2.21 -0.22
CA HIS A 103 -0.15 2.64 -0.28
C HIS A 103 -0.23 4.00 -0.97
N ALA A 104 -0.53 3.98 -2.26
CA ALA A 104 -0.65 5.19 -3.06
C ALA A 104 -2.13 5.61 -3.17
N GLY A 105 -2.71 6.07 -2.07
CA GLY A 105 -4.00 6.74 -2.08
C GLY A 105 -3.86 8.17 -2.61
N ARG A 106 -4.97 8.77 -3.08
CA ARG A 106 -5.00 10.10 -3.72
C ARG A 106 -4.13 11.15 -2.99
N ARG A 107 -4.29 11.28 -1.67
CA ARG A 107 -3.55 12.25 -0.88
C ARG A 107 -2.05 11.92 -0.85
N GLY A 108 -1.70 10.69 -0.57
CA GLY A 108 -0.31 10.23 -0.56
C GLY A 108 0.38 10.38 -1.92
N MET A 109 -0.35 10.09 -3.01
CA MET A 109 0.12 10.29 -4.39
C MET A 109 0.46 11.77 -4.64
N LEU A 110 -0.48 12.66 -4.37
CA LEU A 110 -0.27 14.09 -4.51
C LEU A 110 0.84 14.63 -3.59
N ASP A 111 1.01 14.07 -2.40
CA ASP A 111 2.06 14.44 -1.45
C ASP A 111 3.40 13.73 -1.73
N GLY A 112 3.47 12.89 -2.77
CA GLY A 112 4.71 12.33 -3.30
C GLY A 112 5.19 11.06 -2.63
N ILE A 113 4.28 10.16 -2.19
CA ILE A 113 4.65 8.86 -1.57
C ILE A 113 5.53 7.99 -2.48
N VAL A 114 5.25 7.98 -3.80
CA VAL A 114 6.02 7.16 -4.76
C VAL A 114 7.45 7.68 -4.90
N PRO A 115 7.70 8.97 -5.24
CA PRO A 115 9.06 9.48 -5.30
C PRO A 115 9.78 9.41 -3.94
N ALA A 116 9.08 9.59 -2.81
CA ALA A 116 9.68 9.42 -1.49
C ALA A 116 10.19 7.98 -1.27
N THR A 117 9.41 6.97 -1.70
CA THR A 117 9.82 5.56 -1.60
C THR A 117 11.00 5.26 -2.52
N ILE A 118 10.98 5.75 -3.76
CA ILE A 118 12.09 5.58 -4.70
C ILE A 118 13.38 6.22 -4.16
N ASN A 119 13.29 7.42 -3.56
CA ASN A 119 14.44 8.09 -2.94
C ASN A 119 15.04 7.27 -1.78
N VAL A 120 14.21 6.59 -0.98
CA VAL A 120 14.70 5.71 0.10
C VAL A 120 15.44 4.50 -0.50
N LEU A 121 14.89 3.86 -1.53
CA LEU A 121 15.53 2.73 -2.22
C LEU A 121 16.85 3.17 -2.90
N GLN A 122 16.85 4.33 -3.54
CA GLN A 122 18.05 4.92 -4.15
C GLN A 122 19.12 5.23 -3.10
N GLY A 123 18.74 5.79 -1.95
CA GLY A 123 19.64 6.02 -0.80
C GLY A 123 20.23 4.72 -0.23
N ALA A 124 19.55 3.59 -0.41
CA ALA A 124 20.02 2.26 -0.06
C ALA A 124 20.87 1.57 -1.16
N GLY A 125 21.16 2.29 -2.27
CA GLY A 125 22.07 1.87 -3.32
C GLY A 125 21.39 1.23 -4.55
N VAL A 126 20.07 1.34 -4.71
CA VAL A 126 19.36 0.83 -5.90
C VAL A 126 19.26 1.94 -6.94
N ASP A 127 19.68 1.67 -8.17
CA ASP A 127 19.35 2.55 -9.29
C ASP A 127 17.85 2.43 -9.60
N PRO A 128 17.09 3.53 -9.67
CA PRO A 128 15.68 3.49 -10.04
C PRO A 128 15.38 2.79 -11.36
N ALA A 129 16.32 2.81 -12.32
CA ALA A 129 16.21 2.09 -13.58
C ALA A 129 16.27 0.55 -13.43
N ASP A 130 16.77 0.07 -12.30
CA ASP A 130 16.85 -1.36 -11.95
C ASP A 130 15.71 -1.83 -11.04
N LEU A 131 14.71 -0.97 -10.79
CA LEU A 131 13.53 -1.36 -10.02
C LEU A 131 12.51 -2.09 -10.89
N TRP A 132 12.01 -3.20 -10.37
CA TRP A 132 10.77 -3.81 -10.81
C TRP A 132 9.61 -3.18 -10.07
N ALA A 133 8.54 -2.87 -10.79
CA ALA A 133 7.32 -2.31 -10.23
C ALA A 133 6.11 -3.16 -10.62
N ALA A 134 5.25 -3.46 -9.66
CA ALA A 134 3.95 -4.08 -9.89
C ALA A 134 2.86 -3.21 -9.27
N VAL A 135 1.88 -2.83 -10.08
CA VAL A 135 0.69 -2.10 -9.65
C VAL A 135 -0.46 -3.09 -9.56
N GLY A 136 -1.11 -3.15 -8.41
CA GLY A 136 -2.26 -4.01 -8.19
C GLY A 136 -3.59 -3.33 -8.56
N PRO A 137 -4.71 -4.07 -8.41
CA PRO A 137 -6.04 -3.53 -8.67
C PRO A 137 -6.35 -2.30 -7.80
N SER A 138 -6.95 -1.28 -8.43
CA SER A 138 -7.39 -0.05 -7.79
C SER A 138 -8.66 0.48 -8.45
N ILE A 139 -9.28 1.48 -7.84
CA ILE A 139 -10.40 2.19 -8.46
C ILE A 139 -9.90 2.96 -9.70
N CYS A 140 -10.63 2.90 -10.80
CA CYS A 140 -10.30 3.65 -12.02
C CYS A 140 -11.01 5.01 -12.06
N GLY A 141 -10.51 5.93 -12.87
CA GLY A 141 -11.09 7.27 -13.04
C GLY A 141 -12.54 7.29 -13.50
N SER A 142 -13.02 6.23 -14.15
CA SER A 142 -14.43 6.09 -14.53
C SER A 142 -15.37 5.69 -13.39
N CYS A 143 -14.82 5.27 -12.23
CA CYS A 143 -15.58 4.84 -11.05
C CYS A 143 -15.32 5.70 -9.81
N TYR A 144 -14.21 6.44 -9.77
CA TYR A 144 -13.82 7.23 -8.60
C TYR A 144 -14.49 8.61 -8.65
N GLU A 145 -15.74 8.66 -8.25
CA GLU A 145 -16.50 9.91 -8.13
C GLU A 145 -15.98 10.75 -6.96
N VAL A 146 -15.81 12.04 -7.20
CA VAL A 146 -15.36 13.02 -6.20
C VAL A 146 -16.14 14.32 -6.31
N PRO A 147 -16.23 15.15 -5.24
CA PRO A 147 -16.74 16.51 -5.35
C PRO A 147 -15.92 17.35 -6.33
N GLU A 148 -16.58 18.29 -7.05
CA GLU A 148 -15.94 19.20 -8.03
C GLU A 148 -14.74 19.94 -7.44
N GLU A 149 -14.87 20.42 -6.18
CA GLU A 149 -13.77 21.09 -5.48
C GLU A 149 -12.54 20.18 -5.31
N MET A 150 -12.77 18.90 -4.99
CA MET A 150 -11.69 17.91 -4.84
C MET A 150 -11.00 17.64 -6.18
N LEU A 151 -11.78 17.53 -7.27
CA LEU A 151 -11.23 17.41 -8.62
C LEU A 151 -10.37 18.63 -8.96
N ALA A 152 -10.88 19.85 -8.74
CA ALA A 152 -10.16 21.09 -9.04
C ALA A 152 -8.83 21.20 -8.26
N LEU A 153 -8.84 20.90 -6.95
CA LEU A 153 -7.63 20.91 -6.11
C LEU A 153 -6.61 19.85 -6.52
N SER A 154 -7.07 18.67 -6.90
CA SER A 154 -6.18 17.60 -7.34
C SER A 154 -5.55 17.91 -8.70
N ALA A 155 -6.36 18.39 -9.66
CA ALA A 155 -5.91 18.75 -11.00
C ALA A 155 -4.95 19.97 -11.03
N GLN A 156 -5.00 20.86 -10.03
CA GLN A 156 -4.00 21.93 -9.88
C GLN A 156 -2.61 21.37 -9.59
N ARG A 157 -2.50 20.25 -8.90
CA ARG A 157 -1.23 19.61 -8.54
C ARG A 157 -0.78 18.60 -9.59
N GLU A 158 -1.72 17.84 -10.13
CA GLU A 158 -1.49 16.83 -11.16
C GLU A 158 -2.64 16.88 -12.19
N PRO A 159 -2.50 17.63 -13.27
CA PRO A 159 -3.57 17.79 -14.27
C PRO A 159 -4.00 16.46 -14.91
N ALA A 160 -3.10 15.49 -15.01
CA ALA A 160 -3.39 14.19 -15.63
C ALA A 160 -4.39 13.35 -14.82
N CYS A 161 -4.59 13.64 -13.52
CA CYS A 161 -5.55 12.91 -12.70
C CYS A 161 -7.01 13.30 -12.94
N ALA A 162 -7.27 14.38 -13.70
CA ALA A 162 -8.65 14.83 -13.97
C ALA A 162 -9.40 13.84 -14.87
N SER A 163 -10.54 13.37 -14.39
CA SER A 163 -11.38 12.41 -15.09
C SER A 163 -12.87 12.73 -14.93
N ARG A 164 -13.70 11.94 -15.64
CA ARG A 164 -15.14 11.89 -15.43
C ARG A 164 -15.58 10.44 -15.27
N THR A 165 -16.52 10.25 -14.36
CA THR A 165 -17.11 8.93 -14.15
C THR A 165 -17.93 8.48 -15.35
N SER A 166 -18.24 7.20 -15.43
CA SER A 166 -19.11 6.61 -16.46
C SER A 166 -20.51 7.22 -16.50
N TRP A 167 -20.96 7.84 -15.43
CA TRP A 167 -22.25 8.52 -15.30
C TRP A 167 -22.15 10.06 -15.40
N GLY A 168 -20.98 10.59 -15.79
CA GLY A 168 -20.78 11.99 -16.16
C GLY A 168 -20.43 12.94 -15.02
N THR A 169 -20.27 12.45 -13.78
CA THR A 169 -19.85 13.27 -12.63
C THR A 169 -18.34 13.49 -12.60
N PRO A 170 -17.82 14.47 -11.79
CA PRO A 170 -16.39 14.62 -11.58
C PRO A 170 -15.74 13.36 -11.06
N GLY A 171 -14.60 12.99 -11.63
CA GLY A 171 -13.84 11.80 -11.25
C GLY A 171 -12.34 12.08 -11.16
N LEU A 172 -11.62 11.18 -10.51
CA LEU A 172 -10.16 11.21 -10.44
C LEU A 172 -9.59 9.88 -10.91
N ASP A 173 -8.58 9.96 -11.75
CA ASP A 173 -7.72 8.84 -12.13
C ASP A 173 -6.40 8.99 -11.34
N VAL A 174 -6.06 8.03 -10.48
CA VAL A 174 -4.94 8.10 -9.54
C VAL A 174 -3.99 6.92 -9.69
#